data_8a9309c097e6dce3348f2e1a8d6c8765
#
_entry.id   8a9309c097e6dce3348f2e1a8d6c8765
#
_cell.length_a   1.000
_cell.length_b   1.000
_cell.length_c   1.000
_cell.angle_alpha   90.00
_cell.angle_beta   90.00
_cell.angle_gamma   90.00
#
_symmetry.space_group_name_H-M   'P 1'
#
loop_
_entity.id
_entity.type
_entity.pdbx_description
1 polymer ?
#
loop_
_entity_poly.entity_id
_entity_poly.type
_entity_poly.pdbx_seq_one_letter_code
_entity_poly.pdbx_strand_id
1 'polypeptide(L)'
;MNNYEYHVPTDIRFGRNQVECLAKEIGKYGKKVLLVYGGGSIKKTGLYDKIYEVLKGFEVYELAGIEPNPKLSSVREGALMCKQYDINVVLAVGGGSTIDASKHIACAAFYDGDPWDLVLDKSLVTDALPIFTVLTICATGSEMNPGAVISNEETKEKLEINHPLLYPTLSVCDPTYLFTLPKGQTAAGTADIISHIFEQYFQPNDGAYITDRLSEAALKTCFKYGPIALEEPENYEARSNLMWTSSIALNHLFTFGKGGAWSVHQRAHSASRPVSGSPDRRHGLCHKLRTTHAPWDAHSRHLLYQR
;
A
#
# COMPACT_ATOMS: atom_id res chain seq x y z
N MET A 1 20.95 9.41 18.32
CA MET A 1 19.55 9.23 17.91
C MET A 1 18.89 10.60 17.82
N ASN A 2 18.39 10.98 16.65
CA ASN A 2 17.75 12.27 16.42
C ASN A 2 16.40 12.35 17.12
N ASN A 3 15.88 13.56 17.38
CA ASN A 3 14.52 13.75 17.86
C ASN A 3 13.53 13.31 16.78
N TYR A 4 12.44 12.66 17.19
CA TYR A 4 11.38 12.23 16.30
C TYR A 4 10.02 12.25 16.98
N GLU A 5 9.00 12.31 16.17
CA GLU A 5 7.61 12.05 16.56
C GLU A 5 7.14 10.79 15.84
N TYR A 6 6.49 9.89 16.56
CA TYR A 6 5.93 8.66 15.99
C TYR A 6 4.47 8.53 16.36
N HIS A 7 3.61 8.63 15.37
CA HIS A 7 2.17 8.51 15.51
C HIS A 7 1.58 7.74 14.33
N VAL A 8 0.92 6.62 14.61
CA VAL A 8 0.21 5.80 13.61
C VAL A 8 -1.18 5.52 14.14
N PRO A 9 -2.19 6.29 13.71
CA PRO A 9 -3.54 6.21 14.27
C PRO A 9 -4.38 5.05 13.74
N THR A 10 -3.90 4.32 12.75
CA THR A 10 -4.65 3.25 12.07
C THR A 10 -4.92 2.07 13.00
N ASP A 11 -6.19 1.68 13.15
CA ASP A 11 -6.58 0.44 13.82
C ASP A 11 -6.35 -0.75 12.88
N ILE A 12 -5.44 -1.65 13.23
CA ILE A 12 -5.15 -2.86 12.44
C ILE A 12 -5.93 -4.04 12.97
N ARG A 13 -6.80 -4.61 12.12
CA ARG A 13 -7.50 -5.87 12.38
C ARG A 13 -6.78 -6.99 11.62
N PHE A 14 -5.90 -7.68 12.32
CA PHE A 14 -5.04 -8.69 11.72
C PHE A 14 -5.55 -10.11 12.03
N GLY A 15 -5.57 -10.97 11.01
CA GLY A 15 -5.91 -12.38 11.12
C GLY A 15 -7.15 -12.77 10.33
N ARG A 16 -7.55 -14.05 10.46
CA ARG A 16 -8.68 -14.63 9.71
C ARG A 16 -10.00 -13.97 10.05
N ASN A 17 -10.84 -13.78 9.03
CA ASN A 17 -12.23 -13.32 9.14
C ASN A 17 -12.40 -11.93 9.76
N GLN A 18 -11.34 -11.12 9.82
CA GLN A 18 -11.43 -9.78 10.43
C GLN A 18 -12.34 -8.82 9.64
N VAL A 19 -12.64 -9.13 8.38
CA VAL A 19 -13.60 -8.37 7.57
C VAL A 19 -14.99 -8.25 8.21
N GLU A 20 -15.35 -9.15 9.10
CA GLU A 20 -16.64 -9.15 9.81
C GLU A 20 -16.81 -7.93 10.75
N CYS A 21 -15.72 -7.29 11.15
CA CYS A 21 -15.80 -6.07 11.97
C CYS A 21 -16.32 -4.85 11.20
N LEU A 22 -16.25 -4.85 9.84
CA LEU A 22 -16.48 -3.65 9.03
C LEU A 22 -17.85 -3.02 9.25
N ALA A 23 -18.94 -3.79 9.29
CA ALA A 23 -20.27 -3.23 9.48
C ALA A 23 -20.41 -2.43 10.77
N LYS A 24 -19.85 -2.96 11.87
CA LYS A 24 -19.83 -2.30 13.17
C LYS A 24 -18.99 -1.03 13.15
N GLU A 25 -17.79 -1.12 12.59
CA GLU A 25 -16.83 -0.02 12.64
C GLU A 25 -17.20 1.10 11.67
N ILE A 26 -17.58 0.77 10.43
CA ILE A 26 -18.10 1.73 9.43
C ILE A 26 -19.39 2.40 9.90
N GLY A 27 -20.28 1.64 10.55
CA GLY A 27 -21.55 2.14 11.05
C GLY A 27 -21.45 3.28 12.07
N LYS A 28 -20.27 3.52 12.65
CA LYS A 28 -20.00 4.68 13.52
C LYS A 28 -19.96 6.01 12.74
N TYR A 29 -19.70 5.95 11.43
CA TYR A 29 -19.53 7.13 10.57
C TYR A 29 -20.73 7.36 9.65
N GLY A 30 -21.52 6.32 9.37
CA GLY A 30 -22.71 6.42 8.53
C GLY A 30 -23.04 5.13 7.80
N LYS A 31 -23.92 5.22 6.82
CA LYS A 31 -24.43 4.06 6.08
C LYS A 31 -24.15 4.09 4.58
N LYS A 32 -23.63 5.20 4.06
CA LYS A 32 -23.29 5.36 2.65
C LYS A 32 -21.80 5.11 2.44
N VAL A 33 -21.46 4.07 1.72
CA VAL A 33 -20.09 3.58 1.53
C VAL A 33 -19.69 3.64 0.06
N LEU A 34 -18.57 4.26 -0.27
CA LEU A 34 -17.94 4.11 -1.57
C LEU A 34 -16.98 2.92 -1.51
N LEU A 35 -17.35 1.83 -2.17
CA LEU A 35 -16.51 0.63 -2.32
C LEU A 35 -15.57 0.82 -3.52
N VAL A 36 -14.27 0.93 -3.26
CA VAL A 36 -13.22 1.13 -4.27
C VAL A 36 -12.42 -0.15 -4.45
N TYR A 37 -12.29 -0.65 -5.68
CA TYR A 37 -11.52 -1.86 -5.96
C TYR A 37 -10.91 -1.87 -7.37
N GLY A 38 -9.94 -2.77 -7.60
CA GLY A 38 -9.23 -2.89 -8.87
C GLY A 38 -9.99 -3.71 -9.94
N GLY A 39 -9.26 -4.46 -10.76
CA GLY A 39 -9.77 -5.17 -11.95
C GLY A 39 -10.64 -6.40 -11.70
N GLY A 40 -11.23 -6.58 -10.53
CA GLY A 40 -12.22 -7.63 -10.25
C GLY A 40 -11.65 -8.94 -9.70
N SER A 41 -10.41 -9.00 -9.26
CA SER A 41 -9.85 -10.18 -8.57
C SER A 41 -10.66 -10.55 -7.33
N ILE A 42 -11.16 -9.56 -6.59
CA ILE A 42 -11.99 -9.77 -5.39
C ILE A 42 -13.32 -10.50 -5.70
N LYS A 43 -13.87 -10.36 -6.92
CA LYS A 43 -15.07 -11.08 -7.37
C LYS A 43 -14.74 -12.56 -7.60
N LYS A 44 -13.57 -12.87 -8.15
CA LYS A 44 -13.12 -14.25 -8.39
C LYS A 44 -12.80 -15.02 -7.11
N THR A 45 -12.39 -14.34 -6.06
CA THR A 45 -12.04 -14.94 -4.77
C THR A 45 -13.20 -15.03 -3.79
N GLY A 46 -14.37 -14.48 -4.14
CA GLY A 46 -15.54 -14.43 -3.25
C GLY A 46 -15.48 -13.34 -2.19
N LEU A 47 -14.39 -12.57 -2.12
CA LEU A 47 -14.26 -11.47 -1.15
C LEU A 47 -15.29 -10.36 -1.42
N TYR A 48 -15.63 -10.11 -2.68
CA TYR A 48 -16.66 -9.16 -3.06
C TYR A 48 -18.02 -9.53 -2.43
N ASP A 49 -18.45 -10.79 -2.58
CA ASP A 49 -19.71 -11.26 -2.03
C ASP A 49 -19.72 -11.20 -0.50
N LYS A 50 -18.56 -11.52 0.12
CA LYS A 50 -18.37 -11.42 1.58
C LYS A 50 -18.49 -9.96 2.06
N ILE A 51 -17.94 -8.99 1.33
CA ILE A 51 -18.09 -7.56 1.66
C ILE A 51 -19.57 -7.15 1.62
N TYR A 52 -20.33 -7.56 0.59
CA TYR A 52 -21.76 -7.26 0.49
C TYR A 52 -22.59 -7.93 1.57
N GLU A 53 -22.22 -9.17 1.95
CA GLU A 53 -22.85 -9.87 3.08
C GLU A 53 -22.67 -9.07 4.38
N VAL A 54 -21.43 -8.66 4.66
CA VAL A 54 -21.07 -7.91 5.88
C VAL A 54 -21.72 -6.53 5.89
N LEU A 55 -21.79 -5.86 4.74
CA LEU A 55 -22.40 -4.53 4.62
C LEU A 55 -23.92 -4.57 4.34
N LYS A 56 -24.59 -5.68 4.66
CA LYS A 56 -26.05 -5.76 4.52
C LYS A 56 -26.73 -4.66 5.34
N GLY A 57 -27.55 -3.86 4.67
CA GLY A 57 -28.23 -2.69 5.27
C GLY A 57 -27.42 -1.40 5.20
N PHE A 58 -26.34 -1.37 4.43
CA PHE A 58 -25.65 -0.17 4.00
C PHE A 58 -26.03 0.17 2.54
N GLU A 59 -25.87 1.44 2.18
CA GLU A 59 -25.94 1.90 0.80
C GLU A 59 -24.52 1.86 0.24
N VAL A 60 -24.26 0.91 -0.67
CA VAL A 60 -22.93 0.72 -1.25
C VAL A 60 -22.90 1.23 -2.69
N TYR A 61 -22.04 2.19 -2.95
CA TYR A 61 -21.72 2.73 -4.27
C TYR A 61 -20.37 2.18 -4.71
N GLU A 62 -20.20 1.80 -5.98
CA GLU A 62 -19.00 1.14 -6.45
C GLU A 62 -18.16 2.03 -7.37
N LEU A 63 -16.87 2.09 -7.11
CA LEU A 63 -15.85 2.56 -8.04
C LEU A 63 -14.89 1.40 -8.34
N ALA A 64 -15.11 0.76 -9.48
CA ALA A 64 -14.33 -0.40 -9.92
C ALA A 64 -13.23 0.01 -10.90
N GLY A 65 -12.26 -0.88 -11.12
CA GLY A 65 -11.29 -0.73 -12.19
C GLY A 65 -10.09 0.15 -11.87
N ILE A 66 -9.79 0.36 -10.58
CA ILE A 66 -8.55 1.05 -10.20
C ILE A 66 -7.36 0.28 -10.78
N GLU A 67 -6.61 0.95 -11.65
CA GLU A 67 -5.44 0.39 -12.30
C GLU A 67 -4.19 0.40 -11.39
N PRO A 68 -3.21 -0.48 -11.64
CA PRO A 68 -1.87 -0.30 -11.09
C PRO A 68 -1.31 1.09 -11.45
N ASN A 69 -0.70 1.78 -10.47
CA ASN A 69 -0.39 3.21 -10.56
C ASN A 69 -1.67 4.04 -10.79
N PRO A 70 -2.45 4.25 -9.75
CA PRO A 70 -3.79 4.80 -9.86
C PRO A 70 -3.78 6.17 -10.54
N LYS A 71 -4.76 6.37 -11.41
CA LYS A 71 -4.85 7.53 -12.28
C LYS A 71 -5.67 8.63 -11.64
N LEU A 72 -5.32 9.88 -11.96
CA LEU A 72 -6.05 11.06 -11.51
C LEU A 72 -7.52 11.04 -11.98
N SER A 73 -7.79 10.48 -13.17
CA SER A 73 -9.15 10.32 -13.69
C SER A 73 -10.06 9.52 -12.75
N SER A 74 -9.55 8.41 -12.17
CA SER A 74 -10.31 7.62 -11.18
C SER A 74 -10.52 8.38 -9.87
N VAL A 75 -9.58 9.23 -9.47
CA VAL A 75 -9.73 10.08 -8.27
C VAL A 75 -10.80 11.14 -8.49
N ARG A 76 -10.80 11.81 -9.65
CA ARG A 76 -11.83 12.78 -10.03
C ARG A 76 -13.23 12.15 -10.00
N GLU A 77 -13.39 10.96 -10.58
CA GLU A 77 -14.64 10.21 -10.59
C GLU A 77 -15.09 9.87 -9.16
N GLY A 78 -14.21 9.29 -8.36
CA GLY A 78 -14.52 8.92 -6.97
C GLY A 78 -14.87 10.12 -6.09
N ALA A 79 -14.17 11.24 -6.22
CA ALA A 79 -14.47 12.47 -5.49
C ALA A 79 -15.84 13.04 -5.87
N LEU A 80 -16.17 13.02 -7.16
CA LEU A 80 -17.50 13.42 -7.65
C LEU A 80 -18.61 12.52 -7.10
N MET A 81 -18.40 11.19 -7.09
CA MET A 81 -19.34 10.25 -6.47
C MET A 81 -19.52 10.52 -4.98
N CYS A 82 -18.44 10.82 -4.25
CA CYS A 82 -18.54 11.15 -2.83
C CYS A 82 -19.44 12.36 -2.58
N LYS A 83 -19.28 13.41 -3.36
CA LYS A 83 -20.13 14.63 -3.29
C LYS A 83 -21.58 14.35 -3.72
N GLN A 84 -21.77 13.64 -4.83
CA GLN A 84 -23.08 13.39 -5.42
C GLN A 84 -23.99 12.53 -4.52
N TYR A 85 -23.41 11.54 -3.85
CA TYR A 85 -24.17 10.56 -3.06
C TYR A 85 -24.06 10.79 -1.55
N ASP A 86 -23.41 11.88 -1.10
CA ASP A 86 -23.12 12.17 0.32
C ASP A 86 -22.48 10.98 1.03
N ILE A 87 -21.42 10.45 0.45
CA ILE A 87 -20.68 9.28 0.98
C ILE A 87 -20.15 9.61 2.38
N ASN A 88 -20.28 8.64 3.29
CA ASN A 88 -19.79 8.79 4.66
C ASN A 88 -18.42 8.14 4.86
N VAL A 89 -18.09 7.11 4.09
CA VAL A 89 -16.88 6.28 4.25
C VAL A 89 -16.38 5.80 2.90
N VAL A 90 -15.06 5.82 2.70
CA VAL A 90 -14.39 5.18 1.57
C VAL A 90 -13.83 3.84 2.02
N LEU A 91 -14.26 2.73 1.41
CA LEU A 91 -13.78 1.38 1.65
C LEU A 91 -12.93 0.89 0.48
N ALA A 92 -11.63 0.83 0.67
CA ALA A 92 -10.67 0.29 -0.30
C ALA A 92 -10.53 -1.23 -0.14
N VAL A 93 -10.83 -2.00 -1.18
CA VAL A 93 -10.62 -3.47 -1.18
C VAL A 93 -9.64 -3.83 -2.28
N GLY A 94 -8.36 -3.97 -1.92
CA GLY A 94 -7.31 -4.17 -2.91
C GLY A 94 -5.89 -4.08 -2.35
N GLY A 95 -4.94 -3.84 -3.23
CA GLY A 95 -3.55 -3.54 -2.90
C GLY A 95 -3.30 -2.02 -2.80
N GLY A 96 -2.01 -1.64 -2.70
CA GLY A 96 -1.59 -0.26 -2.54
C GLY A 96 -2.21 0.74 -3.51
N SER A 97 -2.31 0.41 -4.80
CA SER A 97 -2.91 1.31 -5.80
C SER A 97 -4.38 1.64 -5.50
N THR A 98 -5.16 0.65 -5.05
CA THR A 98 -6.55 0.87 -4.65
C THR A 98 -6.63 1.74 -3.39
N ILE A 99 -5.75 1.49 -2.43
CA ILE A 99 -5.71 2.26 -1.17
C ILE A 99 -5.25 3.69 -1.45
N ASP A 100 -4.24 3.90 -2.28
CA ASP A 100 -3.75 5.22 -2.66
C ASP A 100 -4.83 6.07 -3.37
N ALA A 101 -5.55 5.47 -4.35
CA ALA A 101 -6.69 6.11 -4.96
C ALA A 101 -7.75 6.52 -3.93
N SER A 102 -8.07 5.61 -3.01
CA SER A 102 -9.10 5.82 -1.97
C SER A 102 -8.72 6.93 -0.99
N LYS A 103 -7.46 7.04 -0.61
CA LYS A 103 -6.94 8.13 0.23
C LYS A 103 -7.11 9.48 -0.45
N HIS A 104 -6.73 9.55 -1.72
CA HIS A 104 -6.86 10.80 -2.46
C HIS A 104 -8.33 11.17 -2.72
N ILE A 105 -9.18 10.20 -3.05
CA ILE A 105 -10.63 10.39 -3.17
C ILE A 105 -11.21 10.96 -1.88
N ALA A 106 -10.79 10.42 -0.72
CA ALA A 106 -11.31 10.82 0.58
C ALA A 106 -11.07 12.30 0.89
N CYS A 107 -9.88 12.86 0.61
CA CYS A 107 -9.62 14.29 0.78
C CYS A 107 -10.21 15.13 -0.35
N ALA A 108 -10.18 14.65 -1.59
CA ALA A 108 -10.74 15.37 -2.73
C ALA A 108 -12.27 15.55 -2.64
N ALA A 109 -12.96 14.74 -1.84
CA ALA A 109 -14.38 14.91 -1.54
C ALA A 109 -14.72 16.26 -0.88
N PHE A 110 -13.75 16.88 -0.18
CA PHE A 110 -13.91 18.16 0.50
C PHE A 110 -13.27 19.34 -0.26
N TYR A 111 -12.78 19.10 -1.47
CA TYR A 111 -12.12 20.13 -2.28
C TYR A 111 -12.91 20.43 -3.54
N ASP A 112 -13.12 21.73 -3.83
CA ASP A 112 -13.93 22.16 -4.99
C ASP A 112 -13.11 22.35 -6.27
N GLY A 113 -11.77 22.35 -6.18
CA GLY A 113 -10.87 22.41 -7.32
C GLY A 113 -10.55 21.04 -7.91
N ASP A 114 -9.51 21.00 -8.75
CA ASP A 114 -9.02 19.73 -9.28
C ASP A 114 -8.27 18.92 -8.19
N PRO A 115 -8.55 17.63 -7.99
CA PRO A 115 -7.82 16.82 -7.03
C PRO A 115 -6.29 16.84 -7.18
N TRP A 116 -5.76 17.15 -8.37
CA TRP A 116 -4.32 17.28 -8.58
C TRP A 116 -3.69 18.44 -7.81
N ASP A 117 -4.45 19.50 -7.55
CA ASP A 117 -3.97 20.63 -6.75
C ASP A 117 -3.56 20.20 -5.34
N LEU A 118 -4.26 19.23 -4.75
CA LEU A 118 -3.95 18.65 -3.43
C LEU A 118 -2.61 17.91 -3.40
N VAL A 119 -2.16 17.38 -4.54
CA VAL A 119 -0.83 16.76 -4.69
C VAL A 119 0.26 17.81 -4.78
N LEU A 120 -0.02 18.91 -5.48
CA LEU A 120 0.93 20.01 -5.67
C LEU A 120 1.07 20.86 -4.41
N ASP A 121 -0.04 21.08 -3.70
CA ASP A 121 -0.08 21.82 -2.45
C ASP A 121 -0.95 21.11 -1.40
N LYS A 122 -0.28 20.32 -0.57
CA LYS A 122 -0.94 19.57 0.50
C LYS A 122 -1.58 20.45 1.59
N SER A 123 -1.29 21.75 1.66
CA SER A 123 -1.96 22.68 2.60
C SER A 123 -3.43 22.91 2.25
N LEU A 124 -3.85 22.55 1.04
CA LEU A 124 -5.24 22.58 0.59
C LEU A 124 -6.07 21.40 1.14
N VAL A 125 -5.43 20.39 1.74
CA VAL A 125 -6.13 19.27 2.40
C VAL A 125 -6.67 19.73 3.74
N THR A 126 -7.95 20.03 3.81
CA THR A 126 -8.61 20.53 5.02
C THR A 126 -9.35 19.47 5.79
N ASP A 127 -9.84 18.43 5.09
CA ASP A 127 -10.58 17.31 5.67
C ASP A 127 -10.47 16.07 4.77
N ALA A 128 -10.85 14.89 5.28
CA ALA A 128 -10.95 13.64 4.54
C ALA A 128 -12.05 12.74 5.09
N LEU A 129 -12.74 12.01 4.20
CA LEU A 129 -13.65 10.95 4.63
C LEU A 129 -12.89 9.85 5.38
N PRO A 130 -13.50 9.19 6.37
CA PRO A 130 -12.92 8.01 7.00
C PRO A 130 -12.57 6.94 5.96
N ILE A 131 -11.34 6.44 6.03
CA ILE A 131 -10.80 5.47 5.08
C ILE A 131 -10.71 4.11 5.77
N PHE A 132 -11.38 3.12 5.20
CA PHE A 132 -11.28 1.72 5.62
C PHE A 132 -10.60 0.92 4.53
N THR A 133 -9.78 -0.05 4.90
CA THR A 133 -9.09 -0.88 3.91
C THR A 133 -9.24 -2.36 4.19
N VAL A 134 -9.29 -3.16 3.12
CA VAL A 134 -9.14 -4.62 3.16
C VAL A 134 -7.99 -4.97 2.22
N LEU A 135 -6.86 -5.35 2.81
CA LEU A 135 -5.62 -5.57 2.09
C LEU A 135 -5.63 -6.92 1.36
N THR A 136 -5.39 -6.91 0.05
CA THR A 136 -5.31 -8.13 -0.77
C THR A 136 -3.95 -8.35 -1.42
N ILE A 137 -3.01 -7.42 -1.31
CA ILE A 137 -1.63 -7.52 -1.79
C ILE A 137 -0.74 -6.80 -0.80
N CYS A 138 0.21 -7.48 -0.17
CA CYS A 138 1.20 -6.86 0.72
C CYS A 138 2.45 -6.46 -0.09
N ALA A 139 2.79 -5.19 -0.04
CA ALA A 139 3.96 -4.58 -0.68
C ALA A 139 4.23 -3.17 -0.14
N THR A 140 3.28 -2.25 -0.35
CA THR A 140 3.46 -0.81 -0.20
C THR A 140 3.26 -0.28 1.22
N GLY A 141 2.68 -1.06 2.14
CA GLY A 141 2.32 -0.59 3.48
C GLY A 141 1.28 0.55 3.52
N SER A 142 0.60 0.82 2.38
CA SER A 142 -0.37 1.93 2.27
C SER A 142 -1.53 1.80 3.25
N GLU A 143 -1.83 0.60 3.72
CA GLU A 143 -2.84 0.33 4.74
C GLU A 143 -2.49 0.89 6.12
N MET A 144 -1.26 1.36 6.33
CA MET A 144 -0.79 1.83 7.64
C MET A 144 0.07 3.09 7.56
N ASN A 145 0.01 3.84 6.46
CA ASN A 145 0.74 5.09 6.28
C ASN A 145 -0.15 6.20 5.69
N PRO A 146 0.28 7.48 5.71
CA PRO A 146 -0.51 8.61 5.24
C PRO A 146 -0.19 9.01 3.79
N GLY A 147 0.68 8.26 3.09
CA GLY A 147 1.07 8.55 1.72
C GLY A 147 0.10 7.95 0.69
N ALA A 148 -0.05 8.61 -0.44
CA ALA A 148 -0.73 8.09 -1.62
C ALA A 148 -0.04 8.58 -2.89
N VAL A 149 0.24 7.66 -3.82
CA VAL A 149 0.95 7.98 -5.06
C VAL A 149 -0.01 7.91 -6.23
N ILE A 150 -0.20 9.03 -6.93
CA ILE A 150 -1.14 9.18 -8.03
C ILE A 150 -0.41 9.56 -9.32
N SER A 151 -0.89 9.04 -10.43
CA SER A 151 -0.39 9.35 -11.78
C SER A 151 -1.34 10.32 -12.48
N ASN A 152 -0.81 11.48 -12.88
CA ASN A 152 -1.50 12.40 -13.77
C ASN A 152 -1.18 12.03 -15.23
N GLU A 153 -2.20 11.60 -15.96
CA GLU A 153 -2.07 11.13 -17.34
C GLU A 153 -1.84 12.28 -18.32
N GLU A 154 -2.30 13.48 -17.97
CA GLU A 154 -2.20 14.69 -18.80
C GLU A 154 -0.77 15.26 -18.76
N THR A 155 -0.21 15.41 -17.54
CA THR A 155 1.15 15.93 -17.35
C THR A 155 2.22 14.83 -17.38
N LYS A 156 1.81 13.55 -17.36
CA LYS A 156 2.68 12.36 -17.28
C LYS A 156 3.56 12.37 -16.03
N GLU A 157 3.04 12.90 -14.96
CA GLU A 157 3.69 12.94 -13.65
C GLU A 157 3.12 11.87 -12.73
N LYS A 158 3.97 11.37 -11.84
CA LYS A 158 3.60 10.47 -10.77
C LYS A 158 4.16 11.05 -9.47
N LEU A 159 3.28 11.57 -8.63
CA LEU A 159 3.64 12.28 -7.41
C LEU A 159 2.93 11.70 -6.19
N GLU A 160 3.50 11.93 -5.03
CA GLU A 160 2.96 11.54 -3.74
C GLU A 160 2.26 12.72 -3.07
N ILE A 161 1.04 12.49 -2.58
CA ILE A 161 0.42 13.29 -1.54
C ILE A 161 0.65 12.58 -0.21
N ASN A 162 1.07 13.33 0.83
CA ASN A 162 1.31 12.80 2.16
C ASN A 162 0.75 13.78 3.20
N HIS A 163 -0.32 13.36 3.90
CA HIS A 163 -1.00 14.21 4.87
C HIS A 163 -1.58 13.36 6.02
N PRO A 164 -1.52 13.81 7.30
CA PRO A 164 -2.01 13.03 8.45
C PRO A 164 -3.48 12.57 8.34
N LEU A 165 -4.35 13.33 7.70
CA LEU A 165 -5.74 12.95 7.47
C LEU A 165 -5.92 11.74 6.53
N LEU A 166 -4.87 11.31 5.83
CA LEU A 166 -4.91 10.20 4.88
C LEU A 166 -4.51 8.85 5.51
N TYR A 167 -4.20 8.81 6.79
CA TYR A 167 -4.09 7.53 7.48
C TYR A 167 -5.43 6.80 7.41
N PRO A 168 -5.44 5.51 7.00
CA PRO A 168 -6.65 4.70 7.15
C PRO A 168 -7.12 4.68 8.61
N THR A 169 -8.42 4.83 8.79
CA THR A 169 -9.05 4.72 10.12
C THR A 169 -8.93 3.30 10.66
N LEU A 170 -9.17 2.33 9.78
CA LEU A 170 -9.05 0.91 10.10
C LEU A 170 -8.63 0.12 8.86
N SER A 171 -7.72 -0.84 9.05
CA SER A 171 -7.26 -1.72 8.01
C SER A 171 -7.42 -3.20 8.41
N VAL A 172 -8.13 -3.94 7.57
CA VAL A 172 -8.27 -5.40 7.68
C VAL A 172 -7.11 -6.07 6.95
N CYS A 173 -6.31 -6.82 7.68
CA CYS A 173 -5.15 -7.54 7.21
C CYS A 173 -5.34 -9.05 7.44
N ASP A 174 -6.08 -9.73 6.55
CA ASP A 174 -6.27 -11.18 6.60
C ASP A 174 -5.30 -11.87 5.63
N PRO A 175 -4.30 -12.62 6.12
CA PRO A 175 -3.32 -13.28 5.29
C PRO A 175 -3.90 -14.27 4.28
N THR A 176 -5.12 -14.76 4.49
CA THR A 176 -5.77 -15.70 3.57
C THR A 176 -6.12 -15.06 2.22
N TYR A 177 -6.32 -13.75 2.18
CA TYR A 177 -6.56 -13.02 0.92
C TYR A 177 -5.33 -13.00 0.00
N LEU A 178 -4.16 -13.37 0.52
CA LEU A 178 -2.92 -13.49 -0.27
C LEU A 178 -2.72 -14.87 -0.91
N PHE A 179 -3.54 -15.87 -0.57
CA PHE A 179 -3.35 -17.25 -1.03
C PHE A 179 -3.49 -17.40 -2.54
N THR A 180 -4.33 -16.59 -3.14
CA THR A 180 -4.61 -16.61 -4.58
C THR A 180 -3.71 -15.69 -5.41
N LEU A 181 -2.74 -15.01 -4.76
CA LEU A 181 -1.81 -14.13 -5.49
C LEU A 181 -0.91 -14.94 -6.43
N PRO A 182 -0.77 -14.50 -7.69
CA PRO A 182 0.23 -15.06 -8.60
C PRO A 182 1.64 -14.98 -8.02
N LYS A 183 2.47 -16.01 -8.27
CA LYS A 183 3.87 -16.06 -7.80
C LYS A 183 4.66 -14.79 -8.13
N GLY A 184 4.47 -14.24 -9.34
CA GLY A 184 5.13 -13.00 -9.76
C GLY A 184 4.75 -11.79 -8.89
N GLN A 185 3.51 -11.69 -8.44
CA GLN A 185 3.07 -10.61 -7.55
C GLN A 185 3.59 -10.82 -6.12
N THR A 186 3.62 -12.05 -5.63
CA THR A 186 4.25 -12.37 -4.34
C THR A 186 5.73 -12.02 -4.33
N ALA A 187 6.47 -12.37 -5.40
CA ALA A 187 7.89 -12.05 -5.53
C ALA A 187 8.12 -10.54 -5.61
N ALA A 188 7.35 -9.83 -6.44
CA ALA A 188 7.45 -8.38 -6.60
C ALA A 188 7.11 -7.65 -5.29
N GLY A 189 6.04 -8.05 -4.60
CA GLY A 189 5.68 -7.47 -3.31
C GLY A 189 6.76 -7.70 -2.24
N THR A 190 7.32 -8.91 -2.15
CA THR A 190 8.41 -9.20 -1.21
C THR A 190 9.66 -8.36 -1.52
N ALA A 191 10.01 -8.19 -2.80
CA ALA A 191 11.13 -7.35 -3.22
C ALA A 191 10.89 -5.87 -2.90
N ASP A 192 9.66 -5.40 -3.03
CA ASP A 192 9.25 -4.02 -2.69
C ASP A 192 9.39 -3.77 -1.18
N ILE A 193 8.91 -4.70 -0.33
CA ILE A 193 9.10 -4.64 1.13
C ILE A 193 10.59 -4.53 1.48
N ILE A 194 11.43 -5.39 0.90
CA ILE A 194 12.89 -5.37 1.11
C ILE A 194 13.48 -4.02 0.68
N SER A 195 13.05 -3.48 -0.46
CA SER A 195 13.51 -2.17 -0.95
C SER A 195 13.14 -1.04 0.00
N HIS A 196 11.91 -1.01 0.52
CA HIS A 196 11.48 -0.05 1.53
C HIS A 196 12.35 -0.09 2.78
N ILE A 197 12.65 -1.30 3.27
CA ILE A 197 13.49 -1.48 4.46
C ILE A 197 14.93 -1.01 4.18
N PHE A 198 15.51 -1.37 3.04
CA PHE A 198 16.88 -0.95 2.71
C PHE A 198 17.02 0.57 2.56
N GLU A 199 16.05 1.25 1.96
CA GLU A 199 16.08 2.71 1.85
C GLU A 199 16.15 3.41 3.20
N GLN A 200 15.49 2.84 4.20
CA GLN A 200 15.51 3.36 5.57
C GLN A 200 16.72 2.88 6.36
N TYR A 201 17.15 1.62 6.15
CA TYR A 201 18.29 1.03 6.83
C TYR A 201 19.60 1.75 6.49
N PHE A 202 19.82 2.11 5.22
CA PHE A 202 21.03 2.79 4.76
C PHE A 202 21.03 4.30 4.97
N GLN A 203 20.02 4.87 5.60
CA GLN A 203 20.05 6.27 5.99
C GLN A 203 21.10 6.52 7.10
N PRO A 204 21.68 7.75 7.16
CA PRO A 204 22.60 8.11 8.24
C PRO A 204 22.00 7.81 9.62
N ASN A 205 22.77 7.14 10.45
CA ASN A 205 22.34 6.67 11.77
C ASN A 205 23.27 7.22 12.86
N ASP A 206 22.76 8.20 13.62
CA ASP A 206 23.43 8.77 14.78
C ASP A 206 22.91 8.13 16.09
N GLY A 207 23.17 6.84 16.25
CA GLY A 207 22.82 6.10 17.47
C GLY A 207 21.39 5.56 17.54
N ALA A 208 20.68 5.41 16.41
CA ALA A 208 19.38 4.76 16.33
C ALA A 208 19.51 3.22 16.24
N TYR A 209 20.24 2.63 17.20
CA TYR A 209 20.57 1.20 17.21
C TYR A 209 19.34 0.29 17.13
N ILE A 210 18.29 0.58 17.91
CA ILE A 210 17.07 -0.23 17.93
C ILE A 210 16.37 -0.23 16.56
N THR A 211 16.35 0.91 15.86
CA THR A 211 15.76 1.05 14.53
C THR A 211 16.48 0.16 13.50
N ASP A 212 17.79 0.05 13.58
CA ASP A 212 18.56 -0.87 12.74
C ASP A 212 18.24 -2.33 13.05
N ARG A 213 18.16 -2.72 14.33
CA ARG A 213 17.82 -4.10 14.71
C ARG A 213 16.43 -4.49 14.26
N LEU A 214 15.45 -3.58 14.32
CA LEU A 214 14.11 -3.82 13.81
C LEU A 214 14.12 -4.00 12.29
N SER A 215 14.85 -3.16 11.56
CA SER A 215 15.04 -3.27 10.11
C SER A 215 15.69 -4.61 9.72
N GLU A 216 16.71 -5.06 10.44
CA GLU A 216 17.37 -6.35 10.20
C GLU A 216 16.43 -7.54 10.49
N ALA A 217 15.62 -7.45 11.54
CA ALA A 217 14.64 -8.48 11.84
C ALA A 217 13.59 -8.60 10.71
N ALA A 218 13.12 -7.46 10.19
CA ALA A 218 12.20 -7.40 9.08
C ALA A 218 12.81 -7.96 7.78
N LEU A 219 14.07 -7.63 7.47
CA LEU A 219 14.80 -8.21 6.32
C LEU A 219 14.94 -9.73 6.46
N LYS A 220 15.35 -10.23 7.64
CA LYS A 220 15.43 -11.68 7.91
C LYS A 220 14.08 -12.37 7.71
N THR A 221 12.98 -11.71 8.10
CA THR A 221 11.62 -12.21 7.88
C THR A 221 11.32 -12.35 6.38
N CYS A 222 11.62 -11.32 5.59
CA CYS A 222 11.43 -11.37 4.13
C CYS A 222 12.26 -12.48 3.47
N PHE A 223 13.53 -12.62 3.84
CA PHE A 223 14.39 -13.65 3.28
C PHE A 223 13.98 -15.08 3.69
N LYS A 224 13.42 -15.26 4.89
CA LYS A 224 12.91 -16.55 5.35
C LYS A 224 11.60 -16.91 4.67
N TYR A 225 10.62 -16.02 4.72
CA TYR A 225 9.23 -16.33 4.34
C TYR A 225 8.89 -16.02 2.89
N GLY A 226 9.65 -15.18 2.20
CA GLY A 226 9.47 -14.90 0.77
C GLY A 226 9.53 -16.17 -0.08
N PRO A 227 10.61 -16.96 -0.02
CA PRO A 227 10.70 -18.24 -0.73
C PRO A 227 9.58 -19.23 -0.36
N ILE A 228 9.26 -19.35 0.94
CA ILE A 228 8.19 -20.26 1.41
C ILE A 228 6.84 -19.83 0.80
N ALA A 229 6.50 -18.56 0.81
CA ALA A 229 5.26 -18.07 0.23
C ALA A 229 5.18 -18.23 -1.30
N LEU A 230 6.32 -18.36 -2.00
CA LEU A 230 6.37 -18.68 -3.43
C LEU A 230 6.17 -20.17 -3.72
N GLU A 231 6.71 -21.04 -2.86
CA GLU A 231 6.61 -22.48 -3.01
C GLU A 231 5.27 -23.00 -2.47
N GLU A 232 4.82 -22.46 -1.35
CA GLU A 232 3.61 -22.81 -0.63
C GLU A 232 2.66 -21.61 -0.54
N PRO A 233 1.89 -21.29 -1.59
CA PRO A 233 1.07 -20.05 -1.65
C PRO A 233 0.05 -19.91 -0.51
N GLU A 234 -0.41 -21.02 0.06
CA GLU A 234 -1.40 -21.06 1.15
C GLU A 234 -0.76 -21.23 2.55
N ASN A 235 0.56 -21.12 2.65
CA ASN A 235 1.24 -21.18 3.95
C ASN A 235 0.89 -19.92 4.78
N TYR A 236 0.00 -20.10 5.74
CA TYR A 236 -0.52 -19.00 6.55
C TYR A 236 0.57 -18.31 7.37
N GLU A 237 1.54 -19.06 7.91
CA GLU A 237 2.66 -18.48 8.68
C GLU A 237 3.49 -17.55 7.78
N ALA A 238 3.85 -18.00 6.57
CA ALA A 238 4.62 -17.20 5.64
C ALA A 238 3.86 -15.96 5.20
N ARG A 239 2.58 -16.09 4.84
CA ARG A 239 1.73 -14.96 4.44
C ARG A 239 1.51 -13.96 5.56
N SER A 240 1.31 -14.43 6.80
CA SER A 240 1.13 -13.58 7.97
C SER A 240 2.38 -12.75 8.27
N ASN A 241 3.54 -13.39 8.26
CA ASN A 241 4.80 -12.71 8.52
C ASN A 241 5.13 -11.66 7.43
N LEU A 242 4.92 -12.00 6.16
CA LEU A 242 5.14 -11.05 5.06
C LEU A 242 4.14 -9.88 5.11
N MET A 243 2.86 -10.13 5.37
CA MET A 243 1.83 -9.10 5.46
C MET A 243 2.14 -8.12 6.59
N TRP A 244 2.46 -8.61 7.79
CA TRP A 244 2.81 -7.73 8.90
C TRP A 244 4.09 -6.95 8.64
N THR A 245 5.11 -7.61 8.09
CA THR A 245 6.35 -6.95 7.71
C THR A 245 6.12 -5.84 6.68
N SER A 246 5.23 -6.06 5.70
CA SER A 246 4.83 -5.03 4.73
C SER A 246 4.24 -3.80 5.40
N SER A 247 3.29 -3.99 6.31
CA SER A 247 2.61 -2.88 7.00
C SER A 247 3.60 -2.03 7.81
N ILE A 248 4.54 -2.67 8.54
CA ILE A 248 5.51 -1.93 9.37
C ILE A 248 6.71 -1.40 8.55
N ALA A 249 6.93 -1.90 7.34
CA ALA A 249 8.06 -1.47 6.51
C ALA A 249 7.94 -0.03 6.04
N LEU A 250 6.72 0.54 5.99
CA LEU A 250 6.49 1.88 5.47
C LEU A 250 5.56 2.74 6.36
N ASN A 251 5.49 2.44 7.64
CA ASN A 251 4.74 3.22 8.62
C ASN A 251 5.62 4.15 9.49
N HIS A 252 6.82 4.48 9.00
CA HIS A 252 7.86 5.26 9.66
C HIS A 252 8.59 4.57 10.82
N LEU A 253 8.26 3.30 11.17
CA LEU A 253 8.91 2.58 12.26
C LEU A 253 10.43 2.44 12.07
N PHE A 254 10.88 2.32 10.82
CA PHE A 254 12.30 2.10 10.49
C PHE A 254 13.05 3.39 10.16
N THR A 255 12.40 4.56 10.25
CA THR A 255 13.04 5.87 10.02
C THR A 255 13.24 6.69 11.27
N PHE A 256 12.52 6.39 12.36
CA PHE A 256 12.58 7.24 13.54
C PHE A 256 13.99 7.27 14.15
N GLY A 257 14.41 8.45 14.55
CA GLY A 257 15.74 8.70 15.11
C GLY A 257 16.87 8.70 14.09
N LYS A 258 16.60 8.50 12.79
CA LYS A 258 17.54 8.62 11.67
C LYS A 258 17.32 9.93 10.91
N GLY A 259 18.27 10.28 10.06
CA GLY A 259 18.16 11.41 9.11
C GLY A 259 18.45 10.92 7.71
N GLY A 260 17.79 11.47 6.70
CA GLY A 260 18.07 11.16 5.31
C GLY A 260 16.85 11.29 4.41
N ALA A 261 17.09 11.24 3.10
CA ALA A 261 16.07 11.29 2.06
C ALA A 261 16.00 9.96 1.31
N TRP A 262 14.80 9.62 0.85
CA TRP A 262 14.57 8.48 -0.03
C TRP A 262 15.19 8.71 -1.41
N SER A 263 15.88 7.74 -1.95
CA SER A 263 16.62 7.88 -3.21
C SER A 263 16.15 6.95 -4.33
N VAL A 264 15.91 5.68 -4.03
CA VAL A 264 15.57 4.65 -5.02
C VAL A 264 14.14 4.83 -5.51
N HIS A 265 13.18 5.03 -4.61
CA HIS A 265 11.77 5.23 -4.96
C HIS A 265 11.56 6.52 -5.74
N GLN A 266 12.22 7.63 -5.38
CA GLN A 266 12.19 8.86 -6.16
C GLN A 266 12.72 8.67 -7.58
N ARG A 267 13.79 7.90 -7.77
CA ARG A 267 14.32 7.56 -9.09
C ARG A 267 13.39 6.62 -9.86
N ALA A 268 12.76 5.66 -9.19
CA ALA A 268 11.78 4.77 -9.80
C ALA A 268 10.54 5.53 -10.28
N HIS A 269 10.04 6.50 -9.51
CA HIS A 269 8.96 7.39 -9.92
C HIS A 269 9.36 8.25 -11.13
N SER A 270 10.58 8.78 -11.16
CA SER A 270 11.09 9.55 -12.29
C SER A 270 11.31 8.70 -13.54
N ALA A 271 11.77 7.44 -13.38
CA ALA A 271 11.98 6.51 -14.49
C ALA A 271 10.68 5.94 -15.08
N SER A 272 9.58 6.02 -14.34
CA SER A 272 8.24 5.64 -14.83
C SER A 272 7.62 6.68 -15.76
N ARG A 273 8.27 7.83 -15.97
CA ARG A 273 7.86 8.80 -16.99
C ARG A 273 8.06 8.19 -18.36
N PRO A 274 7.05 8.16 -19.24
CA PRO A 274 7.26 7.70 -20.62
C PRO A 274 8.25 8.64 -21.31
N VAL A 275 9.37 8.08 -21.78
CA VAL A 275 10.27 8.82 -22.67
C VAL A 275 9.49 9.07 -23.97
N SER A 276 9.28 10.34 -24.31
CA SER A 276 8.65 10.73 -25.55
C SER A 276 9.43 10.11 -26.72
N GLY A 277 8.84 9.16 -27.45
CA GLY A 277 9.39 8.62 -28.69
C GLY A 277 9.69 7.11 -28.73
N SER A 278 9.28 6.29 -27.78
CA SER A 278 9.46 4.83 -27.86
C SER A 278 8.14 4.10 -27.59
N PRO A 279 7.64 3.27 -28.53
CA PRO A 279 6.52 2.41 -28.22
C PRO A 279 6.99 1.29 -27.28
N ASP A 280 6.26 1.14 -26.17
CA ASP A 280 6.24 -0.02 -25.31
C ASP A 280 7.49 -0.36 -24.48
N ARG A 281 7.67 0.35 -23.34
CA ARG A 281 8.48 -0.17 -22.23
C ARG A 281 7.69 -0.17 -20.91
N ARG A 282 6.60 -0.91 -20.91
CA ARG A 282 5.73 -1.08 -19.73
C ARG A 282 6.24 -2.16 -18.76
N HIS A 283 7.54 -2.28 -18.48
CA HIS A 283 8.08 -3.19 -17.45
C HIS A 283 9.55 -2.89 -17.08
N GLY A 284 9.94 -1.61 -16.98
CA GLY A 284 11.36 -1.23 -17.02
C GLY A 284 12.20 -1.63 -15.80
N LEU A 285 11.71 -1.66 -14.58
CA LEU A 285 12.57 -1.94 -13.40
C LEU A 285 12.41 -3.37 -12.87
N CYS A 286 11.19 -3.91 -12.83
CA CYS A 286 11.01 -5.33 -12.48
C CYS A 286 11.66 -6.27 -13.51
N HIS A 287 11.77 -5.86 -14.79
CA HIS A 287 12.38 -6.69 -15.83
C HIS A 287 13.92 -6.70 -15.78
N LYS A 288 14.58 -5.64 -15.31
CA LYS A 288 16.04 -5.65 -15.15
C LYS A 288 16.52 -6.53 -14.01
N LEU A 289 15.70 -6.74 -12.98
CA LEU A 289 15.98 -7.73 -11.94
C LEU A 289 15.71 -9.18 -12.41
N ARG A 290 14.96 -9.37 -13.50
CA ARG A 290 14.68 -10.70 -14.07
C ARG A 290 15.76 -11.25 -15.00
N THR A 291 16.69 -10.44 -15.51
CA THR A 291 17.65 -10.86 -16.56
C THR A 291 19.06 -11.10 -16.05
N THR A 292 19.34 -10.94 -14.77
CA THR A 292 20.60 -11.40 -14.18
C THR A 292 20.37 -12.70 -13.40
N HIS A 293 20.04 -13.78 -14.11
CA HIS A 293 20.22 -15.12 -13.60
C HIS A 293 21.71 -15.47 -13.60
N ALA A 294 22.41 -15.08 -12.54
CA ALA A 294 23.56 -15.85 -12.08
C ALA A 294 22.99 -16.87 -11.06
N PRO A 295 23.29 -18.16 -11.19
CA PRO A 295 22.86 -19.15 -10.20
C PRO A 295 23.51 -18.81 -8.87
N TRP A 296 22.71 -18.68 -7.82
CA TRP A 296 23.19 -18.59 -6.45
C TRP A 296 23.93 -19.87 -6.11
N ASP A 297 25.27 -19.82 -6.08
CA ASP A 297 26.06 -20.96 -5.71
C ASP A 297 26.02 -21.20 -4.19
N ALA A 298 26.32 -22.43 -3.81
CA ALA A 298 26.28 -22.90 -2.43
C ALA A 298 27.29 -22.20 -1.48
N HIS A 299 28.17 -21.34 -2.00
CA HIS A 299 29.24 -20.68 -1.23
C HIS A 299 28.74 -19.46 -0.44
N SER A 300 27.67 -18.85 -0.85
CA SER A 300 27.11 -17.65 -0.17
C SER A 300 26.40 -17.99 1.16
N ARG A 301 26.16 -19.24 1.47
CA ARG A 301 25.49 -19.69 2.73
C ARG A 301 26.37 -19.59 3.97
N HIS A 302 27.70 -19.53 3.84
CA HIS A 302 28.60 -19.61 4.99
C HIS A 302 28.95 -18.28 5.66
N LEU A 303 28.70 -17.14 5.02
CA LEU A 303 29.08 -15.82 5.55
C LEU A 303 28.06 -15.15 6.47
N LEU A 304 26.84 -15.69 6.60
CA LEU A 304 25.77 -15.11 7.43
C LEU A 304 25.61 -15.76 8.81
N TYR A 305 26.39 -16.81 9.14
CA TYR A 305 26.29 -17.54 10.42
C TYR A 305 27.46 -17.37 11.39
N GLN A 306 28.43 -16.49 11.09
CA GLN A 306 29.50 -16.19 12.02
C GLN A 306 29.59 -14.67 12.26
N ARG A 307 28.67 -14.16 13.06
CA ARG A 307 28.85 -13.03 14.01
C ARG A 307 27.57 -12.87 14.83
#